data_65d2aa77ad1f565e8fc2c44cbf2c2a9c
#
_entry.id   65d2aa77ad1f565e8fc2c44cbf2c2a9c
#
_cell.length_a   1.000
_cell.length_b   1.000
_cell.length_c   1.000
_cell.angle_alpha   90.00
_cell.angle_beta   90.00
_cell.angle_gamma   90.00
#
_symmetry.space_group_name_H-M   'P 1'
#
loop_
_entity.id
_entity.type
_entity.pdbx_description
1 polymer ?
#
loop_
_entity_poly.entity_id
_entity_poly.type
_entity_poly.pdbx_seq_one_letter_code
_entity_poly.pdbx_strand_id
1 'polypeptide(L)'
;QPYEFKEIIKRYVKVVRKCESTGTPIVGCIPASSLIDNKKVYKTFNTSTYIYMNFFDDGQLILPDGTLLLIENAFTSLYVSVDVNGYNRNPNRLGHDLFIFSIDKDGKLIPGGTQSFYESKNDDYCSKTSTNNMNGAGCTYKALTEPDYFKKL
;
A
#
# COMPACT_ATOMS: atom_id res chain seq x y z
N GLN A 1 4.86 18.65 -1.43
CA GLN A 1 3.98 18.27 -2.55
C GLN A 1 4.28 16.83 -3.00
N PRO A 2 3.29 16.03 -3.46
CA PRO A 2 3.50 14.62 -3.83
C PRO A 2 4.55 14.45 -4.93
N TYR A 3 4.62 15.41 -5.82
CA TYR A 3 5.58 15.43 -6.91
C TYR A 3 7.03 15.47 -6.43
N GLU A 4 7.31 16.23 -5.38
CA GLU A 4 8.64 16.36 -4.81
C GLU A 4 9.10 15.07 -4.14
N PHE A 5 8.22 14.41 -3.40
CA PHE A 5 8.53 13.15 -2.73
C PHE A 5 8.87 12.03 -3.72
N LYS A 6 8.09 11.89 -4.78
CA LYS A 6 8.35 10.94 -5.86
C LYS A 6 9.70 11.18 -6.55
N GLU A 7 10.06 12.44 -6.77
CA GLU A 7 11.34 12.80 -7.37
C GLU A 7 12.51 12.58 -6.39
N ILE A 8 12.28 12.76 -5.09
CA ILE A 8 13.27 12.46 -4.06
C ILE A 8 13.52 10.95 -3.99
N ILE A 9 12.50 10.12 -3.89
CA ILE A 9 12.65 8.66 -3.84
C ILE A 9 13.49 8.14 -5.00
N LYS A 10 13.29 8.62 -6.19
CA LYS A 10 14.07 8.21 -7.37
C LYS A 10 15.57 8.45 -7.26
N ARG A 11 16.00 9.36 -6.42
CA ARG A 11 17.44 9.62 -6.20
C ARG A 11 18.08 8.55 -5.33
N TYR A 12 17.30 7.87 -4.50
CA TYR A 12 17.76 6.90 -3.53
C TYR A 12 17.42 5.45 -3.89
N VAL A 13 16.41 5.28 -4.73
CA VAL A 13 15.92 3.95 -5.12
C VAL A 13 16.00 3.83 -6.63
N LYS A 14 16.66 2.78 -7.12
CA LYS A 14 16.67 2.47 -8.55
C LYS A 14 15.25 2.10 -9.00
N VAL A 15 14.67 2.90 -9.90
CA VAL A 15 13.35 2.70 -10.44
C VAL A 15 13.46 2.23 -11.89
N VAL A 16 12.82 1.11 -12.22
CA VAL A 16 12.79 0.58 -13.59
C VAL A 16 11.68 1.22 -14.40
N ARG A 17 10.54 1.43 -13.77
CA ARG A 17 9.36 2.02 -14.42
C ARG A 17 8.65 3.00 -13.52
N LYS A 18 8.35 4.15 -14.07
CA LYS A 18 7.48 5.17 -13.49
C LYS A 18 6.11 5.07 -14.16
N CYS A 19 5.06 4.98 -13.38
CA CYS A 19 3.69 5.09 -13.87
C CYS A 19 3.13 6.42 -13.41
N GLU A 20 2.63 7.22 -14.34
CA GLU A 20 2.09 8.54 -14.02
C GLU A 20 0.65 8.41 -13.57
N SER A 21 0.33 9.07 -12.46
CA SER A 21 -1.01 9.32 -12.01
C SER A 21 -1.40 10.74 -12.43
N THR A 22 -2.40 10.88 -13.24
CA THR A 22 -2.90 12.19 -13.71
C THR A 22 -4.41 12.32 -13.52
N GLY A 23 -5.00 11.61 -12.55
CA GLY A 23 -6.46 11.60 -12.37
C GLY A 23 -7.24 10.87 -13.49
N THR A 24 -6.55 10.41 -14.50
CA THR A 24 -7.03 9.51 -15.56
C THR A 24 -6.51 8.09 -15.33
N PRO A 25 -7.08 7.05 -15.94
CA PRO A 25 -6.69 5.67 -15.66
C PRO A 25 -5.17 5.51 -15.72
N ILE A 26 -4.58 5.04 -14.63
CA ILE A 26 -3.13 4.85 -14.51
C ILE A 26 -2.73 3.78 -15.49
N VAL A 27 -2.14 4.20 -16.59
CA VAL A 27 -1.67 3.28 -17.61
C VAL A 27 -0.30 2.77 -17.20
N GLY A 28 -0.24 1.51 -16.82
CA GLY A 28 1.01 0.81 -16.91
C GLY A 28 1.61 0.13 -15.69
N CYS A 29 1.25 0.47 -14.45
CA CYS A 29 1.69 -0.29 -13.27
C CYS A 29 0.57 -1.18 -12.75
N ILE A 30 -0.64 -0.66 -12.72
CA ILE A 30 -1.86 -1.42 -12.45
C ILE A 30 -2.69 -1.40 -13.73
N PRO A 31 -3.24 -2.53 -14.19
CA PRO A 31 -4.03 -2.57 -15.43
C PRO A 31 -5.22 -1.61 -15.39
N ALA A 32 -5.43 -0.87 -16.48
CA ALA A 32 -6.53 0.08 -16.60
C ALA A 32 -7.91 -0.56 -16.36
N SER A 33 -8.10 -1.82 -16.73
CA SER A 33 -9.32 -2.59 -16.47
C SER A 33 -9.65 -2.71 -14.99
N SER A 34 -8.63 -2.80 -14.12
CA SER A 34 -8.82 -2.83 -12.67
C SER A 34 -9.25 -1.49 -12.08
N LEU A 35 -9.07 -0.40 -12.83
CA LEU A 35 -9.42 0.96 -12.43
C LEU A 35 -10.82 1.36 -12.89
N ILE A 36 -11.28 0.80 -14.00
CA ILE A 36 -12.59 1.10 -14.60
C ILE A 36 -13.72 0.47 -13.80
N ASP A 37 -13.51 -0.76 -13.31
CA ASP A 37 -14.50 -1.53 -12.57
C ASP A 37 -14.52 -1.15 -11.08
N ASN A 38 -15.10 0.01 -10.76
CA ASN A 38 -15.29 0.51 -9.39
C ASN A 38 -14.00 0.74 -8.59
N LYS A 39 -12.87 0.93 -9.27
CA LYS A 39 -11.57 1.21 -8.63
C LYS A 39 -11.13 0.13 -7.60
N LYS A 40 -11.52 -1.11 -7.84
CA LYS A 40 -11.20 -2.26 -6.98
C LYS A 40 -9.85 -2.84 -7.39
N VAL A 41 -8.83 -2.57 -6.61
CA VAL A 41 -7.45 -2.96 -6.95
C VAL A 41 -6.95 -4.04 -6.02
N TYR A 42 -6.90 -3.76 -4.73
CA TYR A 42 -6.43 -4.68 -3.70
C TYR A 42 -7.57 -5.10 -2.79
N LYS A 43 -7.51 -6.33 -2.29
CA LYS A 43 -8.46 -6.85 -1.30
C LYS A 43 -7.98 -6.54 0.13
N THR A 44 -8.92 -6.46 1.05
CA THR A 44 -8.63 -6.45 2.48
C THR A 44 -8.03 -7.77 2.93
N PHE A 45 -7.46 -7.82 4.14
CA PHE A 45 -6.76 -8.97 4.71
C PHE A 45 -7.53 -10.29 4.61
N ASN A 46 -8.82 -10.28 4.90
CA ASN A 46 -9.71 -11.45 4.84
C ASN A 46 -10.57 -11.51 3.57
N THR A 47 -10.28 -10.69 2.57
CA THR A 47 -11.01 -10.61 1.30
C THR A 47 -12.47 -10.17 1.39
N SER A 48 -12.93 -9.65 2.52
CA SER A 48 -14.32 -9.22 2.71
C SER A 48 -14.72 -8.07 1.79
N THR A 49 -13.76 -7.20 1.43
CA THR A 49 -13.98 -6.08 0.53
C THR A 49 -12.69 -5.69 -0.20
N TYR A 50 -12.76 -4.63 -1.00
CA TYR A 50 -11.63 -4.05 -1.72
C TYR A 50 -11.24 -2.70 -1.16
N ILE A 51 -9.97 -2.35 -1.33
CA ILE A 51 -9.43 -1.02 -1.04
C ILE A 51 -9.60 -0.16 -2.28
N TYR A 52 -10.04 1.07 -2.09
CA TYR A 52 -10.22 2.01 -3.20
C TYR A 52 -8.89 2.51 -3.74
N MET A 53 -8.85 2.70 -5.06
CA MET A 53 -7.66 3.15 -5.79
C MET A 53 -7.13 4.51 -5.34
N ASN A 54 -7.98 5.39 -4.81
CA ASN A 54 -7.56 6.69 -4.31
C ASN A 54 -6.58 6.64 -3.12
N PHE A 55 -6.31 5.46 -2.56
CA PHE A 55 -5.20 5.26 -1.62
C PHE A 55 -3.84 5.07 -2.30
N PHE A 56 -3.78 5.00 -3.63
CA PHE A 56 -2.59 4.56 -4.37
C PHE A 56 -2.33 5.38 -5.63
N ASP A 57 -2.99 6.53 -5.81
CA ASP A 57 -3.07 7.18 -7.14
C ASP A 57 -2.16 8.40 -7.32
N ASP A 58 -1.46 8.85 -6.28
CA ASP A 58 -0.56 10.01 -6.38
C ASP A 58 0.83 9.66 -6.95
N GLY A 59 1.16 8.39 -7.05
CA GLY A 59 2.39 7.95 -7.70
C GLY A 59 2.62 6.45 -7.58
N GLN A 60 3.16 5.87 -8.67
CA GLN A 60 3.49 4.45 -8.70
C GLN A 60 4.87 4.26 -9.32
N LEU A 61 5.69 3.42 -8.68
CA LEU A 61 7.07 3.14 -9.09
C LEU A 61 7.32 1.63 -9.03
N ILE A 62 7.88 1.07 -10.10
CA ILE A 62 8.33 -0.33 -10.10
C ILE A 62 9.84 -0.39 -9.89
N LEU A 63 10.27 -1.23 -8.94
CA LEU A 63 11.66 -1.52 -8.64
C LEU A 63 12.21 -2.67 -9.50
N PRO A 64 13.54 -2.86 -9.56
CA PRO A 64 14.16 -3.90 -10.40
C PRO A 64 13.73 -5.33 -10.09
N ASP A 65 13.35 -5.62 -8.84
CA ASP A 65 12.85 -6.93 -8.39
C ASP A 65 11.36 -7.14 -8.66
N GLY A 66 10.67 -6.13 -9.20
CA GLY A 66 9.24 -6.16 -9.47
C GLY A 66 8.37 -5.61 -8.35
N THR A 67 8.95 -5.24 -7.21
CA THR A 67 8.23 -4.55 -6.12
C THR A 67 7.57 -3.29 -6.66
N LEU A 68 6.30 -3.07 -6.28
CA LEU A 68 5.54 -1.89 -6.66
C LEU A 68 5.38 -0.98 -5.44
N LEU A 69 5.86 0.25 -5.56
CA LEU A 69 5.63 1.31 -4.59
C LEU A 69 4.44 2.15 -5.03
N LEU A 70 3.50 2.36 -4.12
CA LEU A 70 2.28 3.13 -4.30
C LEU A 70 2.30 4.31 -3.34
N ILE A 71 2.09 5.51 -3.85
CA ILE A 71 2.21 6.75 -3.08
C ILE A 71 0.85 7.41 -3.01
N GLU A 72 0.47 7.83 -1.82
CA GLU A 72 -0.72 8.62 -1.54
C GLU A 72 -0.36 9.80 -0.65
N ASN A 73 -0.73 10.99 -1.09
CA ASN A 73 -0.55 12.22 -0.34
C ASN A 73 -1.90 12.76 0.12
N ALA A 74 -2.39 12.23 1.23
CA ALA A 74 -3.53 12.80 1.91
C ALA A 74 -3.14 14.11 2.62
N PHE A 75 -4.07 15.05 2.73
CA PHE A 75 -3.90 16.44 3.19
C PHE A 75 -2.87 16.67 4.33
N THR A 76 -2.72 15.72 5.24
CA THR A 76 -1.86 15.85 6.42
C THR A 76 -0.83 14.75 6.55
N SER A 77 -0.84 13.77 5.64
CA SER A 77 -0.03 12.57 5.78
C SER A 77 0.40 12.04 4.42
N LEU A 78 1.63 11.58 4.35
CA LEU A 78 2.18 10.91 3.21
C LEU A 78 2.21 9.40 3.49
N TYR A 79 1.57 8.62 2.63
CA TYR A 79 1.57 7.17 2.72
C TYR A 79 2.39 6.56 1.61
N VAL A 80 3.09 5.49 1.94
CA VAL A 80 3.80 4.65 0.98
C VAL A 80 3.36 3.21 1.21
N SER A 81 2.71 2.64 0.22
CA SER A 81 2.36 1.22 0.24
C SER A 81 3.35 0.45 -0.62
N VAL A 82 3.74 -0.73 -0.13
CA VAL A 82 4.71 -1.61 -0.76
C VAL A 82 4.03 -2.91 -1.12
N ASP A 83 3.84 -3.16 -2.40
CA ASP A 83 3.44 -4.46 -2.93
C ASP A 83 4.72 -5.23 -3.29
N VAL A 84 5.06 -6.20 -2.45
CA VAL A 84 6.39 -6.85 -2.47
C VAL A 84 6.61 -7.76 -3.68
N ASN A 85 5.55 -8.17 -4.35
CA ASN A 85 5.64 -9.05 -5.53
C ASN A 85 5.11 -8.40 -6.82
N GLY A 86 4.52 -7.20 -6.70
CA GLY A 86 3.94 -6.44 -7.80
C GLY A 86 2.53 -6.91 -8.19
N TYR A 87 1.72 -5.99 -8.69
CA TYR A 87 0.29 -6.18 -8.95
C TYR A 87 -0.06 -7.40 -9.83
N ASN A 88 0.82 -7.79 -10.73
CA ASN A 88 0.58 -8.92 -11.64
C ASN A 88 0.71 -10.30 -10.96
N ARG A 89 1.06 -10.34 -9.68
CA ARG A 89 1.17 -11.57 -8.89
C ARG A 89 0.20 -11.51 -7.72
N ASN A 90 -0.60 -12.55 -7.57
CA ASN A 90 -1.52 -12.69 -6.45
C ASN A 90 -0.77 -12.91 -5.12
N PRO A 91 -1.39 -12.58 -3.97
CA PRO A 91 -2.84 -12.42 -3.75
C PRO A 91 -3.40 -11.00 -3.91
N ASN A 92 -2.59 -9.96 -4.07
CA ASN A 92 -3.02 -8.55 -4.10
C ASN A 92 -3.90 -8.19 -2.89
N ARG A 93 -3.35 -8.37 -1.69
CA ARG A 93 -4.08 -8.23 -0.43
C ARG A 93 -3.28 -7.48 0.63
N LEU A 94 -3.95 -6.60 1.34
CA LEU A 94 -3.38 -5.98 2.54
C LEU A 94 -2.96 -7.03 3.56
N GLY A 95 -1.75 -6.87 4.10
CA GLY A 95 -1.17 -7.76 5.09
C GLY A 95 -0.67 -9.09 4.54
N HIS A 96 -0.75 -9.35 3.24
CA HIS A 96 -0.20 -10.53 2.59
C HIS A 96 0.99 -10.18 1.69
N ASP A 97 0.78 -9.34 0.70
CA ASP A 97 1.78 -8.83 -0.24
C ASP A 97 1.78 -7.30 -0.33
N LEU A 98 0.72 -6.65 0.15
CA LEU A 98 0.65 -5.19 0.24
C LEU A 98 0.76 -4.75 1.70
N PHE A 99 1.71 -3.86 1.99
CA PHE A 99 2.00 -3.31 3.32
C PHE A 99 2.00 -1.79 3.28
N ILE A 100 1.37 -1.14 4.27
CA ILE A 100 1.20 0.31 4.31
C ILE A 100 2.09 0.94 5.38
N PHE A 101 2.74 2.04 4.98
CA PHE A 101 3.54 2.89 5.84
C PHE A 101 3.04 4.33 5.74
N SER A 102 3.17 5.10 6.81
CA SER A 102 3.12 6.54 6.75
C SER A 102 4.51 7.14 6.95
N ILE A 103 4.69 8.37 6.49
CA ILE A 103 5.89 9.14 6.76
C ILE A 103 5.48 10.31 7.66
N ASP A 104 6.10 10.39 8.84
CA ASP A 104 5.82 11.47 9.78
C ASP A 104 6.53 12.77 9.39
N LYS A 105 6.27 13.84 10.15
CA LYS A 105 6.85 15.18 9.93
C LYS A 105 8.38 15.22 10.00
N ASP A 106 9.00 14.24 10.66
CA ASP A 106 10.44 14.13 10.82
C ASP A 106 11.07 13.20 9.76
N GLY A 107 10.27 12.73 8.79
CA GLY A 107 10.67 11.84 7.71
C GLY A 107 10.81 10.37 8.12
N LYS A 108 10.32 10.00 9.30
CA LYS A 108 10.38 8.63 9.80
C LYS A 108 9.27 7.78 9.18
N LEU A 109 9.63 6.59 8.76
CA LEU A 109 8.69 5.60 8.24
C LEU A 109 7.99 4.88 9.40
N ILE A 110 6.68 4.99 9.45
CA ILE A 110 5.82 4.41 10.47
C ILE A 110 5.01 3.26 9.87
N PRO A 111 5.23 2.00 10.27
CA PRO A 111 4.45 0.88 9.77
C PRO A 111 3.00 0.93 10.30
N GLY A 112 2.05 0.55 9.46
CA GLY A 112 0.67 0.38 9.87
C GLY A 112 0.55 -0.65 11.00
N GLY A 113 -0.21 -0.29 12.03
CA GLY A 113 -0.34 -1.06 13.27
C GLY A 113 0.41 -0.45 14.46
N THR A 114 1.05 0.73 14.29
CA THR A 114 1.78 1.42 15.35
C THR A 114 1.48 2.92 15.41
N GLN A 115 1.74 3.54 16.55
CA GLN A 115 1.73 4.99 16.75
C GLN A 115 0.43 5.67 16.29
N SER A 116 -0.70 5.09 16.61
CA SER A 116 -2.05 5.53 16.19
C SER A 116 -2.30 5.44 14.68
N PHE A 117 -1.36 4.91 13.89
CA PHE A 117 -1.53 4.68 12.48
C PHE A 117 -2.05 3.26 12.23
N TYR A 118 -3.34 3.14 12.01
CA TYR A 118 -4.06 1.86 11.95
C TYR A 118 -3.76 0.94 13.14
N GLU A 119 -3.39 1.53 14.29
CA GLU A 119 -3.29 0.81 15.54
C GLU A 119 -4.69 0.44 16.00
N SER A 120 -4.95 -0.84 16.15
CA SER A 120 -6.25 -1.33 16.54
C SER A 120 -6.22 -1.88 17.95
N LYS A 121 -7.04 -1.30 18.82
CA LYS A 121 -7.29 -1.87 20.14
C LYS A 121 -8.13 -3.15 20.08
N ASN A 122 -8.82 -3.38 18.96
CA ASN A 122 -9.76 -4.49 18.75
C ASN A 122 -9.39 -5.37 17.55
N ASP A 123 -8.16 -5.30 17.08
CA ASP A 123 -7.66 -6.00 15.88
C ASP A 123 -8.44 -5.73 14.56
N ASP A 124 -9.19 -4.63 14.47
CA ASP A 124 -10.01 -4.31 13.29
C ASP A 124 -9.20 -4.14 12.00
N TYR A 125 -7.94 -3.75 12.13
CA TYR A 125 -7.04 -3.48 11.01
C TYR A 125 -6.08 -4.63 10.69
N CYS A 126 -6.16 -5.76 11.39
CA CYS A 126 -5.39 -6.96 11.08
C CYS A 126 -6.11 -8.20 11.64
N SER A 127 -7.26 -8.55 11.06
CA SER A 127 -8.16 -9.56 11.60
C SER A 127 -8.73 -10.47 10.51
N LYS A 128 -8.86 -11.76 10.84
CA LYS A 128 -9.53 -12.74 9.95
C LYS A 128 -11.04 -12.53 9.85
N THR A 129 -11.63 -11.76 10.75
CA THR A 129 -13.09 -11.59 10.85
C THR A 129 -13.58 -10.15 10.66
N SER A 130 -12.69 -9.15 10.72
CA SER A 130 -13.07 -7.75 10.57
C SER A 130 -13.60 -7.43 9.17
N THR A 131 -14.69 -6.69 9.10
CA THR A 131 -15.25 -6.16 7.84
C THR A 131 -14.81 -4.74 7.54
N ASN A 132 -13.86 -4.21 8.31
CA ASN A 132 -13.32 -2.88 8.09
C ASN A 132 -12.68 -2.79 6.69
N ASN A 133 -12.96 -1.71 5.96
CA ASN A 133 -12.44 -1.48 4.60
C ASN A 133 -10.93 -1.23 4.53
N MET A 134 -10.26 -1.05 5.67
CA MET A 134 -8.81 -0.96 5.81
C MET A 134 -8.22 -2.16 6.58
N ASN A 135 -8.98 -3.25 6.73
CA ASN A 135 -8.49 -4.46 7.36
C ASN A 135 -7.27 -5.01 6.60
N GLY A 136 -6.17 -5.12 7.29
CA GLY A 136 -4.84 -5.47 6.76
C GLY A 136 -3.84 -4.31 6.83
N ALA A 137 -4.30 -3.06 6.91
CA ALA A 137 -3.41 -1.91 7.05
C ALA A 137 -2.58 -1.97 8.35
N GLY A 138 -3.16 -2.47 9.43
CA GLY A 138 -2.48 -2.69 10.71
C GLY A 138 -1.60 -3.93 10.79
N CYS A 139 -1.57 -4.75 9.72
CA CYS A 139 -0.74 -5.96 9.70
C CYS A 139 0.74 -5.66 9.43
N THR A 140 1.09 -4.49 8.93
CA THR A 140 2.47 -4.17 8.53
C THR A 140 3.45 -4.33 9.69
N TYR A 141 3.12 -3.82 10.86
CA TYR A 141 3.97 -3.95 12.04
C TYR A 141 4.13 -5.41 12.48
N LYS A 142 3.05 -6.18 12.48
CA LYS A 142 3.10 -7.61 12.80
C LYS A 142 3.98 -8.37 11.81
N ALA A 143 3.85 -8.09 10.52
CA ALA A 143 4.68 -8.71 9.47
C ALA A 143 6.18 -8.44 9.65
N LEU A 144 6.54 -7.26 10.17
CA LEU A 144 7.93 -6.89 10.42
C LEU A 144 8.51 -7.46 11.72
N THR A 145 7.67 -7.76 12.71
CA THR A 145 8.12 -8.09 14.07
C THR A 145 7.81 -9.51 14.52
N GLU A 146 6.82 -10.18 13.93
CA GLU A 146 6.46 -11.55 14.27
C GLU A 146 7.13 -12.56 13.33
N PRO A 147 8.08 -13.39 13.80
CA PRO A 147 8.82 -14.33 12.94
C PRO A 147 7.95 -15.32 12.16
N ASP A 148 6.80 -15.66 12.73
CA ASP A 148 5.87 -16.66 12.16
C ASP A 148 4.66 -16.03 11.45
N TYR A 149 4.69 -14.71 11.21
CA TYR A 149 3.56 -14.00 10.60
C TYR A 149 3.09 -14.67 9.31
N PHE A 150 3.99 -14.85 8.35
CA PHE A 150 3.66 -15.42 7.04
C PHE A 150 3.28 -16.90 7.04
N LYS A 151 3.62 -17.64 8.11
CA LYS A 151 3.20 -19.03 8.28
C LYS A 151 1.74 -19.16 8.75
N LYS A 152 1.16 -18.06 9.26
CA LYS A 152 -0.20 -18.05 9.83
C LYS A 152 -1.24 -17.48 8.83
N LEU A 153 -0.79 -17.03 7.67
CA LEU A 153 -1.62 -16.54 6.56
C LEU A 153 -2.25 -17.71 5.82
#